data_318dddfe3c31816bd98cb570d77148cf
#
_entry.id   318dddfe3c31816bd98cb570d77148cf
#
_cell.length_a   1.000
_cell.length_b   1.000
_cell.length_c   1.000
_cell.angle_alpha   90.00
_cell.angle_beta   90.00
_cell.angle_gamma   90.00
#
_symmetry.space_group_name_H-M   'P 1'
#
loop_
_entity.id
_entity.type
_entity.pdbx_description
1 polymer ?
#
loop_
_entity_poly.entity_id
_entity_poly.type
_entity_poly.pdbx_seq_one_letter_code
_entity_poly.pdbx_strand_id
1 'polypeptide(L)'
;IIFINQIRHKIGVMFGSPETTAGGNALKFYSSVRMDIRRIGTVKEGDEAVGNETRVKVVKNKVSPPFRQAEFQILYNKGINRLGEIIDKGVELDIIEKAGAWYSYNGEKIGQGKSKSIEFLEENKKLLNAIEKQVVEAINKAE
;
A
#
# COMPACT_ATOMS: atom_id res chain seq x y z
N ILE A 1 18.28 -12.44 -1.95
CA ILE A 1 17.70 -13.28 -0.87
C ILE A 1 16.80 -12.39 -0.02
N ILE A 2 15.59 -12.85 0.28
CA ILE A 2 14.64 -12.18 1.17
C ILE A 2 14.45 -13.06 2.41
N PHE A 3 14.69 -12.48 3.60
CA PHE A 3 14.42 -13.12 4.88
C PHE A 3 13.13 -12.58 5.47
N ILE A 4 12.20 -13.46 5.81
CA ILE A 4 10.98 -13.14 6.55
C ILE A 4 11.22 -13.48 8.01
N ASN A 5 10.99 -12.50 8.91
CA ASN A 5 11.19 -12.68 10.34
C ASN A 5 9.99 -12.16 11.13
N GLN A 6 9.75 -12.76 12.28
CA GLN A 6 8.68 -12.34 13.18
C GLN A 6 9.21 -11.39 14.26
N ILE A 7 8.34 -10.46 14.68
CA ILE A 7 8.60 -9.59 15.82
C ILE A 7 8.34 -10.38 17.11
N ARG A 8 9.22 -10.22 18.06
CA ARG A 8 9.13 -10.75 19.41
C ARG A 8 9.25 -9.60 20.40
N HIS A 9 8.73 -9.76 21.59
CA HIS A 9 8.89 -8.83 22.69
C HIS A 9 9.82 -9.39 23.74
N LYS A 10 10.81 -8.59 24.14
CA LYS A 10 11.68 -8.90 25.28
C LYS A 10 10.94 -8.54 26.56
N ILE A 11 10.95 -9.46 27.53
CA ILE A 11 10.40 -9.24 28.87
C ILE A 11 11.40 -8.39 29.67
N GLY A 12 10.91 -7.45 30.48
CA GLY A 12 11.74 -6.68 31.43
C GLY A 12 12.48 -5.48 30.83
N VAL A 13 12.14 -5.03 29.61
CA VAL A 13 12.69 -3.81 29.05
C VAL A 13 11.97 -2.59 29.65
N MET A 14 12.66 -1.87 30.56
CA MET A 14 12.12 -0.67 31.19
C MET A 14 12.24 0.59 30.32
N PHE A 15 13.21 0.65 29.41
CA PHE A 15 13.47 1.79 28.51
C PHE A 15 13.69 1.33 27.08
N GLY A 16 13.20 2.12 26.11
CA GLY A 16 13.30 1.82 24.68
C GLY A 16 12.24 0.86 24.17
N SER A 17 12.38 0.40 22.92
CA SER A 17 11.42 -0.53 22.32
C SER A 17 11.71 -1.97 22.79
N PRO A 18 10.72 -2.68 23.34
CA PRO A 18 10.87 -4.08 23.70
C PRO A 18 10.91 -4.99 22.46
N GLU A 19 10.61 -4.47 21.28
CA GLU A 19 10.52 -5.27 20.06
C GLU A 19 11.90 -5.75 19.59
N THR A 20 11.96 -7.01 19.24
CA THR A 20 13.15 -7.66 18.70
C THR A 20 12.75 -8.69 17.65
N THR A 21 13.72 -9.18 16.88
CA THR A 21 13.52 -10.26 15.93
C THR A 21 14.22 -11.53 16.39
N ALA A 22 13.71 -12.69 16.02
CA ALA A 22 14.40 -13.95 16.26
C ALA A 22 15.73 -14.02 15.49
N GLY A 23 16.67 -14.89 15.94
CA GLY A 23 17.94 -15.12 15.26
C GLY A 23 19.06 -14.12 15.56
N GLY A 24 18.97 -13.37 16.66
CA GLY A 24 20.04 -12.47 17.11
C GLY A 24 20.21 -11.23 16.24
N ASN A 25 21.43 -10.67 16.21
CA ASN A 25 21.70 -9.39 15.56
C ASN A 25 22.28 -9.51 14.13
N ALA A 26 22.66 -10.70 13.68
CA ALA A 26 23.33 -10.90 12.40
C ALA A 26 22.56 -10.27 11.22
N LEU A 27 21.29 -10.61 11.06
CA LEU A 27 20.45 -10.04 9.99
C LEU A 27 20.30 -8.51 10.07
N LYS A 28 20.30 -7.95 11.28
CA LYS A 28 20.24 -6.49 11.46
C LYS A 28 21.46 -5.79 10.87
N PHE A 29 22.63 -6.39 10.99
CA PHE A 29 23.89 -5.82 10.48
C PHE A 29 24.10 -6.12 9.00
N TYR A 30 23.90 -7.35 8.57
CA TYR A 30 24.24 -7.78 7.21
C TYR A 30 23.18 -7.42 6.16
N SER A 31 21.91 -7.26 6.52
CA SER A 31 20.88 -6.87 5.55
C SER A 31 21.16 -5.52 4.91
N SER A 32 20.97 -5.40 3.60
CA SER A 32 21.06 -4.15 2.86
C SER A 32 19.81 -3.29 3.08
N VAL A 33 18.64 -3.93 3.10
CA VAL A 33 17.35 -3.29 3.33
C VAL A 33 16.63 -4.03 4.45
N ARG A 34 15.96 -3.30 5.34
CA ARG A 34 15.04 -3.84 6.35
C ARG A 34 13.74 -3.08 6.28
N MET A 35 12.66 -3.82 6.22
CA MET A 35 11.30 -3.30 6.21
C MET A 35 10.53 -3.82 7.43
N ASP A 36 9.80 -2.93 8.08
CA ASP A 36 8.83 -3.25 9.13
C ASP A 36 7.43 -3.22 8.50
N ILE A 37 6.71 -4.33 8.59
CA ILE A 37 5.37 -4.48 8.02
C ILE A 37 4.38 -4.60 9.16
N ARG A 38 3.37 -3.72 9.18
CA ARG A 38 2.34 -3.66 10.22
C ARG A 38 0.94 -3.61 9.61
N ARG A 39 0.04 -4.41 10.18
CA ARG A 39 -1.39 -4.17 10.01
C ARG A 39 -1.76 -2.94 10.83
N ILE A 40 -2.39 -1.95 10.19
CA ILE A 40 -2.83 -0.70 10.83
C ILE A 40 -4.35 -0.57 10.89
N GLY A 41 -5.08 -1.38 10.12
CA GLY A 41 -6.53 -1.35 10.08
C GLY A 41 -7.13 -2.59 9.44
N THR A 42 -8.44 -2.57 9.33
CA THR A 42 -9.24 -3.59 8.66
C THR A 42 -10.04 -2.96 7.55
N VAL A 43 -9.92 -3.48 6.33
CA VAL A 43 -10.78 -3.08 5.21
C VAL A 43 -12.11 -3.82 5.35
N LYS A 44 -13.20 -3.06 5.36
CA LYS A 44 -14.56 -3.61 5.46
C LYS A 44 -15.37 -3.26 4.21
N GLU A 45 -16.24 -4.17 3.83
CA GLU A 45 -17.30 -3.97 2.83
C GLU A 45 -18.64 -4.25 3.52
N GLY A 46 -19.38 -3.18 3.84
CA GLY A 46 -20.47 -3.25 4.80
C GLY A 46 -19.96 -3.63 6.19
N ASP A 47 -20.52 -4.71 6.75
CA ASP A 47 -20.10 -5.25 8.07
C ASP A 47 -19.02 -6.34 7.96
N GLU A 48 -18.69 -6.80 6.76
CA GLU A 48 -17.75 -7.88 6.53
C GLU A 48 -16.31 -7.35 6.39
N ALA A 49 -15.37 -8.03 7.04
CA ALA A 49 -13.95 -7.74 6.91
C ALA A 49 -13.40 -8.44 5.64
N VAL A 50 -13.03 -7.65 4.64
CA VAL A 50 -12.56 -8.16 3.33
C VAL A 50 -11.05 -8.04 3.14
N GLY A 51 -10.35 -7.39 4.08
CA GLY A 51 -8.91 -7.22 3.97
C GLY A 51 -8.29 -6.49 5.15
N ASN A 52 -7.01 -6.20 5.04
CA ASN A 52 -6.22 -5.45 6.02
C ASN A 52 -5.60 -4.22 5.39
N GLU A 53 -5.63 -3.11 6.11
CA GLU A 53 -4.77 -1.97 5.85
C GLU A 53 -3.39 -2.25 6.42
N THR A 54 -2.40 -2.11 5.59
CA THR A 54 -1.02 -2.50 5.89
C THR A 54 -0.09 -1.33 5.64
N ARG A 55 0.83 -1.11 6.58
CA ARG A 55 1.90 -0.14 6.46
C ARG A 55 3.24 -0.85 6.39
N VAL A 56 4.07 -0.47 5.43
CA VAL A 56 5.47 -0.87 5.31
C VAL A 56 6.34 0.34 5.56
N LYS A 57 7.26 0.24 6.50
CA LYS A 57 8.27 1.27 6.79
C LYS A 57 9.66 0.73 6.52
N VAL A 58 10.44 1.44 5.73
CA VAL A 58 11.84 1.12 5.49
C VAL A 58 12.66 1.62 6.68
N VAL A 59 13.08 0.71 7.55
CA VAL A 59 13.81 1.06 8.78
C VAL A 59 15.34 1.06 8.61
N LYS A 60 15.83 0.44 7.53
CA LYS A 60 17.24 0.47 7.11
C LYS A 60 17.32 0.34 5.61
N ASN A 61 18.15 1.17 4.99
CA ASN A 61 18.46 1.07 3.57
C ASN A 61 19.91 1.52 3.33
N LYS A 62 20.71 0.67 2.69
CA LYS A 62 22.09 0.94 2.31
C LYS A 62 22.24 1.42 0.86
N VAL A 63 21.18 1.31 0.06
CA VAL A 63 21.21 1.58 -1.39
C VAL A 63 20.37 2.79 -1.81
N SER A 64 19.57 3.35 -0.89
CA SER A 64 18.71 4.52 -1.12
C SER A 64 18.37 5.17 0.23
N PRO A 65 17.85 6.42 0.29
CA PRO A 65 17.44 7.05 1.53
C PRO A 65 16.46 6.16 2.32
N PRO A 66 16.71 5.92 3.62
CA PRO A 66 15.83 5.14 4.48
C PRO A 66 14.63 5.97 4.97
N PHE A 67 13.78 5.33 5.78
CA PHE A 67 12.63 5.92 6.49
C PHE A 67 11.41 6.29 5.64
N ARG A 68 11.40 5.94 4.36
CA ARG A 68 10.18 6.00 3.55
C ARG A 68 9.16 4.98 4.05
N GLN A 69 7.90 5.30 3.92
CA GLN A 69 6.80 4.40 4.23
C GLN A 69 5.76 4.39 3.11
N ALA A 70 5.08 3.27 2.99
CA ALA A 70 3.93 3.09 2.10
C ALA A 70 2.79 2.42 2.88
N GLU A 71 1.58 2.83 2.60
CA GLU A 71 0.36 2.23 3.13
C GLU A 71 -0.48 1.71 1.97
N PHE A 72 -0.99 0.50 2.10
CA PHE A 72 -1.77 -0.17 1.07
C PHE A 72 -2.70 -1.22 1.68
N GLN A 73 -3.68 -1.64 0.88
CA GLN A 73 -4.64 -2.65 1.29
C GLN A 73 -4.25 -4.03 0.76
N ILE A 74 -4.36 -5.03 1.62
CA ILE A 74 -4.26 -6.44 1.25
C ILE A 74 -5.66 -7.05 1.40
N LEU A 75 -6.28 -7.39 0.28
CA LEU A 75 -7.60 -8.05 0.25
C LEU A 75 -7.43 -9.55 0.41
N TYR A 76 -8.33 -10.19 1.17
CA TYR A 76 -8.35 -11.64 1.31
C TYR A 76 -8.60 -12.29 -0.05
N ASN A 77 -7.86 -13.36 -0.33
CA ASN A 77 -7.91 -14.12 -1.59
C ASN A 77 -7.53 -13.36 -2.88
N LYS A 78 -7.29 -12.03 -2.81
CA LYS A 78 -6.90 -11.22 -3.98
C LYS A 78 -5.46 -10.68 -3.87
N GLY A 79 -4.95 -10.49 -2.64
CA GLY A 79 -3.64 -9.88 -2.40
C GLY A 79 -3.68 -8.35 -2.38
N ILE A 80 -2.61 -7.68 -2.84
CA ILE A 80 -2.50 -6.21 -2.83
C ILE A 80 -3.57 -5.59 -3.73
N ASN A 81 -4.35 -4.65 -3.18
CA ASN A 81 -5.41 -3.92 -3.88
C ASN A 81 -4.85 -2.81 -4.79
N ARG A 82 -4.08 -3.22 -5.81
CA ARG A 82 -3.43 -2.29 -6.74
C ARG A 82 -4.41 -1.35 -7.45
N LEU A 83 -5.57 -1.86 -7.87
CA LEU A 83 -6.58 -1.07 -8.57
C LEU A 83 -7.19 -0.01 -7.67
N GLY A 84 -7.46 -0.37 -6.42
CA GLY A 84 -7.93 0.57 -5.42
C GLY A 84 -6.95 1.71 -5.18
N GLU A 85 -5.64 1.42 -5.17
CA GLU A 85 -4.59 2.42 -5.01
C GLU A 85 -4.46 3.34 -6.24
N ILE A 86 -4.57 2.78 -7.46
CA ILE A 86 -4.55 3.58 -8.69
C ILE A 86 -5.71 4.58 -8.68
N ILE A 87 -6.90 4.17 -8.25
CA ILE A 87 -8.06 5.06 -8.13
C ILE A 87 -7.81 6.13 -7.07
N ASP A 88 -7.35 5.76 -5.87
CA ASP A 88 -7.09 6.71 -4.79
C ASP A 88 -6.03 7.75 -5.20
N LYS A 89 -4.91 7.28 -5.75
CA LYS A 89 -3.86 8.16 -6.27
C LYS A 89 -4.30 8.97 -7.49
N GLY A 90 -5.12 8.39 -8.36
CA GLY A 90 -5.72 9.09 -9.48
C GLY A 90 -6.61 10.26 -9.03
N VAL A 91 -7.37 10.09 -7.96
CA VAL A 91 -8.16 11.17 -7.35
C VAL A 91 -7.27 12.19 -6.66
N GLU A 92 -6.26 11.77 -5.90
CA GLU A 92 -5.31 12.65 -5.22
C GLU A 92 -4.53 13.55 -6.20
N LEU A 93 -4.24 13.04 -7.39
CA LEU A 93 -3.51 13.74 -8.45
C LEU A 93 -4.41 14.43 -9.49
N ASP A 94 -5.72 14.53 -9.24
CA ASP A 94 -6.71 15.12 -10.14
C ASP A 94 -6.74 14.47 -11.55
N ILE A 95 -6.28 13.23 -11.68
CA ILE A 95 -6.37 12.43 -12.91
C ILE A 95 -7.74 11.76 -13.02
N ILE A 96 -8.29 11.33 -11.88
CA ILE A 96 -9.65 10.82 -11.75
C ILE A 96 -10.48 11.85 -11.00
N GLU A 97 -11.57 12.29 -11.60
CA GLU A 97 -12.51 13.20 -10.99
C GLU A 97 -13.44 12.43 -10.05
N LYS A 98 -13.65 12.97 -8.83
CA LYS A 98 -14.60 12.42 -7.86
C LYS A 98 -15.65 13.46 -7.52
N ALA A 99 -16.89 13.23 -7.94
CA ALA A 99 -18.04 14.06 -7.63
C ALA A 99 -19.06 13.26 -6.79
N GLY A 100 -19.07 13.51 -5.47
CA GLY A 100 -19.86 12.73 -4.53
C GLY A 100 -19.45 11.25 -4.55
N ALA A 101 -20.38 10.36 -4.94
CA ALA A 101 -20.11 8.93 -5.07
C ALA A 101 -19.61 8.53 -6.48
N TRP A 102 -19.59 9.43 -7.44
CA TRP A 102 -19.22 9.14 -8.82
C TRP A 102 -17.74 9.38 -9.08
N TYR A 103 -17.12 8.46 -9.80
CA TYR A 103 -15.77 8.55 -10.32
C TYR A 103 -15.84 8.72 -11.84
N SER A 104 -15.05 9.63 -12.40
CA SER A 104 -14.99 9.92 -13.83
C SER A 104 -13.54 10.08 -14.28
N TYR A 105 -13.28 9.74 -15.54
CA TYR A 105 -11.98 9.94 -16.17
C TYR A 105 -12.21 10.54 -17.57
N ASN A 106 -11.57 11.68 -17.87
CA ASN A 106 -11.78 12.44 -19.10
C ASN A 106 -13.26 12.75 -19.40
N GLY A 107 -14.05 13.03 -18.36
CA GLY A 107 -15.48 13.33 -18.49
C GLY A 107 -16.38 12.08 -18.62
N GLU A 108 -15.84 10.88 -18.74
CA GLU A 108 -16.59 9.63 -18.79
C GLU A 108 -16.71 9.01 -17.39
N LYS A 109 -17.91 8.60 -17.01
CA LYS A 109 -18.16 7.94 -15.73
C LYS A 109 -17.58 6.53 -15.73
N ILE A 110 -16.71 6.22 -14.76
CA ILE A 110 -16.11 4.90 -14.58
C ILE A 110 -16.78 4.07 -13.49
N GLY A 111 -17.57 4.69 -12.61
CA GLY A 111 -18.33 3.94 -11.62
C GLY A 111 -18.95 4.81 -10.53
N GLN A 112 -19.98 4.26 -9.87
CA GLN A 112 -20.57 4.81 -8.66
C GLN A 112 -20.03 4.05 -7.44
N GLY A 113 -19.14 4.68 -6.68
CA GLY A 113 -18.39 4.05 -5.61
C GLY A 113 -17.11 3.37 -6.10
N LYS A 114 -16.16 3.20 -5.17
CA LYS A 114 -14.83 2.65 -5.48
C LYS A 114 -14.90 1.22 -6.01
N SER A 115 -15.75 0.36 -5.43
CA SER A 115 -15.87 -1.05 -5.84
C SER A 115 -16.31 -1.18 -7.30
N LYS A 116 -17.35 -0.44 -7.71
CA LYS A 116 -17.81 -0.46 -9.12
C LYS A 116 -16.79 0.15 -10.09
N SER A 117 -16.02 1.14 -9.64
CA SER A 117 -14.94 1.69 -10.46
C SER A 117 -13.79 0.70 -10.64
N ILE A 118 -13.50 -0.12 -9.63
CA ILE A 118 -12.52 -1.21 -9.73
C ILE A 118 -12.99 -2.25 -10.74
N GLU A 119 -14.23 -2.73 -10.61
CA GLU A 119 -14.82 -3.71 -11.55
C GLU A 119 -14.78 -3.20 -12.99
N PHE A 120 -15.19 -1.96 -13.21
CA PHE A 120 -15.14 -1.33 -14.53
C PHE A 120 -13.71 -1.28 -15.12
N LEU A 121 -12.72 -0.95 -14.30
CA LEU A 121 -11.31 -0.91 -14.74
C LEU A 121 -10.72 -2.31 -14.93
N GLU A 122 -11.16 -3.33 -14.19
CA GLU A 122 -10.77 -4.73 -14.42
C GLU A 122 -11.20 -5.22 -15.81
N GLU A 123 -12.40 -4.82 -16.25
CA GLU A 123 -12.91 -5.13 -17.59
C GLU A 123 -12.26 -4.28 -18.70
N ASN A 124 -11.86 -3.05 -18.40
CA ASN A 124 -11.33 -2.07 -19.34
C ASN A 124 -9.83 -1.88 -19.19
N LYS A 125 -9.03 -2.91 -19.45
CA LYS A 125 -7.56 -2.92 -19.28
C LYS A 125 -6.82 -1.80 -20.04
N LYS A 126 -7.34 -1.36 -21.20
CA LYS A 126 -6.72 -0.24 -21.95
C LYS A 126 -6.81 1.06 -21.17
N LEU A 127 -7.99 1.32 -20.59
CA LEU A 127 -8.24 2.51 -19.78
C LEU A 127 -7.43 2.47 -18.49
N LEU A 128 -7.41 1.31 -17.83
CA LEU A 128 -6.59 1.09 -16.64
C LEU A 128 -5.11 1.41 -16.90
N ASN A 129 -4.53 0.89 -17.97
CA ASN A 129 -3.14 1.14 -18.32
C ASN A 129 -2.86 2.62 -18.61
N ALA A 130 -3.81 3.33 -19.23
CA ALA A 130 -3.68 4.77 -19.50
C ALA A 130 -3.68 5.58 -18.18
N ILE A 131 -4.61 5.28 -17.27
CA ILE A 131 -4.69 5.92 -15.95
C ILE A 131 -3.42 5.61 -15.14
N GLU A 132 -3.03 4.34 -15.06
CA GLU A 132 -1.84 3.91 -14.31
C GLU A 132 -0.58 4.63 -14.80
N LYS A 133 -0.41 4.73 -16.11
CA LYS A 133 0.74 5.44 -16.71
C LYS A 133 0.75 6.90 -16.27
N GLN A 134 -0.38 7.61 -16.34
CA GLN A 134 -0.47 9.00 -15.91
C GLN A 134 -0.19 9.17 -14.41
N VAL A 135 -0.73 8.27 -13.56
CA VAL A 135 -0.49 8.28 -12.12
C VAL A 135 1.00 8.10 -11.83
N VAL A 136 1.65 7.11 -12.44
CA VAL A 136 3.09 6.85 -12.26
C VAL A 136 3.94 8.03 -12.75
N GLU A 137 3.62 8.60 -13.91
CA GLU A 137 4.33 9.77 -14.44
C GLU A 137 4.17 11.01 -13.54
N ALA A 138 2.99 11.21 -12.97
CA ALA A 138 2.74 12.32 -12.05
C ALA A 138 3.51 12.15 -10.73
N ILE A 139 3.55 10.94 -10.16
CA ILE A 139 4.32 10.63 -8.96
C ILE A 139 5.82 10.86 -9.19
N ASN A 140 6.37 10.36 -10.31
CA ASN A 140 7.79 10.50 -10.63
C ASN A 140 8.22 11.96 -10.89
N LYS A 141 7.30 12.84 -11.28
CA LYS A 141 7.58 14.28 -11.45
C LYS A 141 7.56 15.04 -10.13
N ALA A 142 6.90 14.50 -9.11
CA ALA A 142 6.78 15.12 -7.78
C ALA A 142 7.95 14.74 -6.83
N GLU A 143 8.76 13.74 -7.17
CA GLU A 143 9.99 13.34 -6.47
C GLU A 143 11.22 14.07 -7.02
#